data_05ec6f4bf864a7dd88ba0d5fe5a80a58
#
_entry.id   05ec6f4bf864a7dd88ba0d5fe5a80a58
#
_cell.length_a   1.000
_cell.length_b   1.000
_cell.length_c   1.000
_cell.angle_alpha   90.00
_cell.angle_beta   90.00
_cell.angle_gamma   90.00
#
_symmetry.space_group_name_H-M   'P 1'
#
loop_
_entity.id
_entity.type
_entity.pdbx_description
1 polymer ?
#
loop_
_entity_poly.entity_id
_entity_poly.type
_entity_poly.pdbx_seq_one_letter_code
_entity_poly.pdbx_strand_id
1 'polypeptide(L)'
;MLKILLKRQLYELNRSFFYDPKKGKSRSKFASAALIVLYALLMVCVLGGMFAFCAYQLANPLRAAGLDWLYFALFGIIGLMFGVFGSVFNTYAALYKANDNDLLLSLPVPVGSILLSRLLGVYLMGLMFSAVVFVPAAIVYLCIDFSVGTLLGCILGMLSISVFVFVLSCALGWVVAKIASKLKRKSFLTVIISLVFIGGYYYVVNNITTLLMQFTQYAGAIGAGVKNFAYPVYLFGRMSAGNLGSAPLPVFGTAALALLTFYVMSKSFLKLATASSDTVTAKYNRNARQKASGVFSALLNREFSRFTASPAYMLNCGFGVIIMPIAGILLLIRGAALRSMLFELFDSSTGTIAILAAAVVCLVSTMNDMTAPSVSLEGKTLWILRSMPVTTQQILRAKLAMQLLLSGISVLFAAICTCIAFAVPIGSTIAVSLACLSLVVLLAEFGLFLDLKKPNLNWTTEITPIKQSSSVMFALFGGWLYVLLFGAGWFLGAHALGAELYLMLFFALNMILSAVLRSWLMRSGTAIFEDL
;
A
#
# COMPACT_ATOMS: atom_id res chain seq x y z
N MET A 1 -7.61 -11.34 34.47
CA MET A 1 -6.73 -11.79 33.38
C MET A 1 -7.24 -11.29 32.01
N LEU A 2 -8.41 -11.70 31.52
CA LEU A 2 -8.93 -11.32 30.21
C LEU A 2 -8.97 -9.80 29.99
N LYS A 3 -9.42 -9.00 30.97
CA LYS A 3 -9.46 -7.52 30.89
C LYS A 3 -8.07 -6.90 30.65
N ILE A 4 -7.02 -7.47 31.25
CA ILE A 4 -5.64 -7.01 31.08
C ILE A 4 -5.14 -7.34 29.66
N LEU A 5 -5.40 -8.57 29.18
CA LEU A 5 -5.05 -8.99 27.83
C LEU A 5 -5.76 -8.15 26.77
N LEU A 6 -7.05 -7.87 26.95
CA LEU A 6 -7.82 -6.99 26.06
C LEU A 6 -7.27 -5.57 26.02
N LYS A 7 -6.95 -4.99 27.19
CA LYS A 7 -6.35 -3.65 27.27
C LYS A 7 -5.00 -3.60 26.54
N ARG A 8 -4.19 -4.63 26.73
CA ARG A 8 -2.91 -4.78 26.03
C ARG A 8 -3.11 -4.89 24.50
N GLN A 9 -4.03 -5.75 24.07
CA GLN A 9 -4.33 -5.94 22.65
C GLN A 9 -4.82 -4.64 21.98
N LEU A 10 -5.72 -3.92 22.63
CA LEU A 10 -6.19 -2.61 22.16
C LEU A 10 -5.05 -1.58 22.07
N TYR A 11 -4.15 -1.60 23.06
CA TYR A 11 -2.99 -0.72 23.04
C TYR A 11 -2.01 -1.09 21.91
N GLU A 12 -1.78 -2.38 21.66
CA GLU A 12 -0.92 -2.85 20.57
C GLU A 12 -1.48 -2.52 19.17
N LEU A 13 -2.78 -2.71 18.96
CA LEU A 13 -3.47 -2.34 17.72
C LEU A 13 -3.34 -0.84 17.44
N ASN A 14 -3.37 -0.01 18.46
CA ASN A 14 -3.31 1.44 18.37
C ASN A 14 -1.94 2.02 18.75
N ARG A 15 -0.90 1.19 18.79
CA ARG A 15 0.44 1.59 19.27
C ARG A 15 1.00 2.80 18.53
N SER A 16 0.73 2.94 17.23
CA SER A 16 1.16 4.06 16.41
C SER A 16 0.64 5.41 16.90
N PHE A 17 -0.51 5.44 17.59
CA PHE A 17 -1.07 6.67 18.17
C PHE A 17 -0.45 7.01 19.52
N PHE A 18 -0.07 6.00 20.30
CA PHE A 18 0.44 6.20 21.67
C PHE A 18 1.96 6.28 21.78
N TYR A 19 2.69 5.72 20.80
CA TYR A 19 4.14 5.64 20.83
C TYR A 19 4.76 6.39 19.65
N ASP A 20 5.79 7.20 19.93
CA ASP A 20 6.59 7.86 18.91
C ASP A 20 7.84 7.03 18.61
N PRO A 21 7.90 6.33 17.47
CA PRO A 21 9.02 5.49 17.12
C PRO A 21 10.31 6.29 16.89
N LYS A 22 10.21 7.60 16.55
CA LYS A 22 11.38 8.48 16.33
C LYS A 22 12.04 8.90 17.62
N LYS A 23 11.24 9.17 18.67
CA LYS A 23 11.73 9.61 19.97
C LYS A 23 11.94 8.46 20.96
N GLY A 24 11.49 7.24 20.63
CA GLY A 24 11.53 6.09 21.52
C GLY A 24 10.71 6.25 22.81
N LYS A 25 9.77 7.20 22.85
CA LYS A 25 8.97 7.57 24.05
C LYS A 25 7.47 7.51 23.75
N SER A 26 6.68 7.33 24.81
CA SER A 26 5.22 7.47 24.71
C SER A 26 4.85 8.94 24.44
N ARG A 27 3.87 9.14 23.57
CA ARG A 27 3.31 10.48 23.30
C ARG A 27 2.49 10.96 24.47
N SER A 28 2.34 12.28 24.60
CA SER A 28 1.41 12.85 25.59
C SER A 28 -0.03 12.42 25.30
N LYS A 29 -0.87 12.33 26.32
CA LYS A 29 -2.29 11.96 26.18
C LYS A 29 -3.02 12.86 25.18
N PHE A 30 -2.73 14.17 25.20
CA PHE A 30 -3.31 15.13 24.28
C PHE A 30 -2.87 14.87 22.82
N ALA A 31 -1.58 14.66 22.56
CA ALA A 31 -1.07 14.36 21.21
C ALA A 31 -1.63 13.04 20.67
N SER A 32 -1.78 12.03 21.51
CA SER A 32 -2.40 10.76 21.13
C SER A 32 -3.88 10.93 20.78
N ALA A 33 -4.63 11.66 21.61
CA ALA A 33 -6.04 11.94 21.36
C ALA A 33 -6.23 12.76 20.06
N ALA A 34 -5.42 13.82 19.86
CA ALA A 34 -5.46 14.63 18.64
C ALA A 34 -5.19 13.80 17.38
N LEU A 35 -4.21 12.89 17.40
CA LEU A 35 -3.92 11.99 16.27
C LEU A 35 -5.05 11.00 16.01
N ILE A 36 -5.69 10.44 17.04
CA ILE A 36 -6.83 9.54 16.87
C ILE A 36 -8.01 10.30 16.24
N VAL A 37 -8.32 11.50 16.73
CA VAL A 37 -9.39 12.33 16.20
C VAL A 37 -9.10 12.73 14.75
N LEU A 38 -7.88 13.17 14.45
CA LEU A 38 -7.47 13.52 13.08
C LEU A 38 -7.60 12.33 12.13
N TYR A 39 -7.14 11.15 12.55
CA TYR A 39 -7.25 9.93 11.75
C TYR A 39 -8.72 9.52 11.52
N ALA A 40 -9.55 9.56 12.56
CA ALA A 40 -10.97 9.25 12.46
C ALA A 40 -11.69 10.25 11.53
N LEU A 41 -11.40 11.55 11.67
CA LEU A 41 -11.96 12.60 10.82
C LEU A 41 -11.55 12.41 9.36
N LEU A 42 -10.28 12.10 9.09
CA LEU A 42 -9.79 11.85 7.74
C LEU A 42 -10.46 10.61 7.12
N MET A 43 -10.60 9.52 7.89
CA MET A 43 -11.30 8.31 7.45
C MET A 43 -12.78 8.58 7.13
N VAL A 44 -13.47 9.32 8.00
CA VAL A 44 -14.90 9.66 7.81
C VAL A 44 -15.09 10.64 6.66
N CYS A 45 -14.27 11.70 6.56
CA CYS A 45 -14.44 12.71 5.51
C CYS A 45 -14.05 12.19 4.13
N VAL A 46 -12.92 11.47 4.00
CA VAL A 46 -12.42 11.03 2.69
C VAL A 46 -13.14 9.76 2.24
N LEU A 47 -13.00 8.66 2.98
CA LEU A 47 -13.59 7.39 2.58
C LEU A 47 -15.11 7.37 2.82
N GLY A 48 -15.56 7.81 3.99
CA GLY A 48 -16.98 7.89 4.32
C GLY A 48 -17.73 8.83 3.38
N GLY A 49 -17.15 9.99 3.02
CA GLY A 49 -17.70 10.92 2.06
C GLY A 49 -17.85 10.33 0.65
N MET A 50 -16.85 9.55 0.19
CA MET A 50 -16.92 8.86 -1.09
C MET A 50 -18.07 7.84 -1.12
N PHE A 51 -18.22 7.03 -0.07
CA PHE A 51 -19.31 6.06 0.02
C PHE A 51 -20.68 6.73 0.23
N ALA A 52 -20.73 7.83 0.97
CA ALA A 52 -21.96 8.63 1.12
C ALA A 52 -22.41 9.21 -0.22
N PHE A 53 -21.49 9.71 -1.04
CA PHE A 53 -21.80 10.19 -2.39
C PHE A 53 -22.38 9.07 -3.28
N CYS A 54 -21.73 7.89 -3.32
CA CYS A 54 -22.25 6.75 -4.05
C CYS A 54 -23.63 6.30 -3.54
N ALA A 55 -23.81 6.31 -2.23
CA ALA A 55 -25.05 5.98 -1.56
C ALA A 55 -26.18 6.94 -1.95
N TYR A 56 -25.91 8.23 -1.96
CA TYR A 56 -26.87 9.27 -2.37
C TYR A 56 -27.34 9.09 -3.82
N GLN A 57 -26.42 8.78 -4.73
CA GLN A 57 -26.74 8.55 -6.14
C GLN A 57 -27.63 7.32 -6.36
N LEU A 58 -27.52 6.30 -5.51
CA LEU A 58 -28.26 5.04 -5.65
C LEU A 58 -29.58 5.02 -4.84
N ALA A 59 -29.70 5.79 -3.77
CA ALA A 59 -30.82 5.70 -2.86
C ALA A 59 -32.16 6.01 -3.54
N ASN A 60 -32.28 7.15 -4.22
CA ASN A 60 -33.54 7.57 -4.87
C ASN A 60 -33.96 6.64 -6.03
N PRO A 61 -33.07 6.26 -6.98
CA PRO A 61 -33.44 5.34 -8.07
C PRO A 61 -33.90 3.95 -7.58
N LEU A 62 -33.20 3.38 -6.60
CA LEU A 62 -33.54 2.05 -6.09
C LEU A 62 -34.83 2.07 -5.26
N ARG A 63 -35.06 3.14 -4.51
CA ARG A 63 -36.33 3.35 -3.78
C ARG A 63 -37.50 3.50 -4.73
N ALA A 64 -37.37 4.32 -5.77
CA ALA A 64 -38.42 4.47 -6.79
C ALA A 64 -38.76 3.14 -7.49
N ALA A 65 -37.79 2.22 -7.60
CA ALA A 65 -37.99 0.89 -8.14
C ALA A 65 -38.52 -0.14 -7.10
N GLY A 66 -38.72 0.24 -5.82
CA GLY A 66 -39.12 -0.67 -4.74
C GLY A 66 -38.05 -1.69 -4.37
N LEU A 67 -36.78 -1.35 -4.60
CA LEU A 67 -35.61 -2.23 -4.41
C LEU A 67 -34.74 -1.77 -3.23
N ASP A 68 -35.32 -1.22 -2.16
CA ASP A 68 -34.60 -0.73 -0.97
C ASP A 68 -33.68 -1.78 -0.36
N TRP A 69 -34.14 -3.03 -0.36
CA TRP A 69 -33.33 -4.14 0.12
C TRP A 69 -32.05 -4.35 -0.70
N LEU A 70 -32.08 -4.07 -2.01
CA LEU A 70 -30.93 -4.21 -2.90
C LEU A 70 -29.86 -3.15 -2.60
N TYR A 71 -30.31 -1.93 -2.23
CA TYR A 71 -29.43 -0.87 -1.75
C TYR A 71 -28.58 -1.34 -0.56
N PHE A 72 -29.24 -1.83 0.49
CA PHE A 72 -28.53 -2.33 1.68
C PHE A 72 -27.70 -3.59 1.41
N ALA A 73 -28.16 -4.47 0.54
CA ALA A 73 -27.42 -5.64 0.12
C ALA A 73 -26.11 -5.26 -0.59
N LEU A 74 -26.14 -4.27 -1.49
CA LEU A 74 -24.98 -3.77 -2.21
C LEU A 74 -23.94 -3.18 -1.23
N PHE A 75 -24.34 -2.23 -0.40
CA PHE A 75 -23.43 -1.61 0.58
C PHE A 75 -22.99 -2.60 1.65
N GLY A 76 -23.80 -3.60 1.96
CA GLY A 76 -23.43 -4.73 2.81
C GLY A 76 -22.30 -5.58 2.22
N ILE A 77 -22.41 -5.94 0.94
CA ILE A 77 -21.36 -6.70 0.21
C ILE A 77 -20.07 -5.87 0.11
N ILE A 78 -20.16 -4.58 -0.27
CA ILE A 78 -18.98 -3.71 -0.35
C ILE A 78 -18.33 -3.57 1.02
N GLY A 79 -19.13 -3.34 2.08
CA GLY A 79 -18.64 -3.26 3.47
C GLY A 79 -18.00 -4.57 3.95
N LEU A 80 -18.56 -5.71 3.56
CA LEU A 80 -17.99 -7.03 3.82
C LEU A 80 -16.63 -7.18 3.12
N MET A 81 -16.54 -6.88 1.84
CA MET A 81 -15.27 -6.96 1.09
C MET A 81 -14.21 -6.04 1.71
N PHE A 82 -14.57 -4.79 1.98
CA PHE A 82 -13.65 -3.83 2.59
C PHE A 82 -13.20 -4.26 3.99
N GLY A 83 -14.11 -4.78 4.80
CA GLY A 83 -13.82 -5.34 6.12
C GLY A 83 -12.87 -6.53 6.06
N VAL A 84 -13.10 -7.48 5.17
CA VAL A 84 -12.26 -8.67 4.99
C VAL A 84 -10.88 -8.29 4.50
N PHE A 85 -10.76 -7.50 3.43
CA PHE A 85 -9.45 -7.08 2.90
C PHE A 85 -8.64 -6.26 3.91
N GLY A 86 -9.29 -5.38 4.67
CA GLY A 86 -8.65 -4.58 5.71
C GLY A 86 -8.17 -5.39 6.91
N SER A 87 -8.84 -6.51 7.24
CA SER A 87 -8.56 -7.27 8.46
C SER A 87 -7.76 -8.57 8.25
N VAL A 88 -7.79 -9.21 7.06
CA VAL A 88 -7.15 -10.52 6.81
C VAL A 88 -5.66 -10.55 7.14
N PHE A 89 -4.90 -9.55 6.68
CA PHE A 89 -3.45 -9.50 6.94
C PHE A 89 -3.14 -9.23 8.41
N ASN A 90 -3.95 -8.39 9.08
CA ASN A 90 -3.85 -8.18 10.51
C ASN A 90 -4.22 -9.44 11.30
N THR A 91 -5.22 -10.19 10.84
CA THR A 91 -5.63 -11.47 11.40
C THR A 91 -4.48 -12.48 11.35
N TYR A 92 -3.84 -12.62 10.19
CA TYR A 92 -2.65 -13.47 10.05
C TYR A 92 -1.51 -13.05 10.97
N ALA A 93 -1.21 -11.75 11.03
CA ALA A 93 -0.16 -11.24 11.90
C ALA A 93 -0.47 -11.42 13.38
N ALA A 94 -1.70 -11.10 13.79
CA ALA A 94 -2.12 -11.17 15.20
C ALA A 94 -2.27 -12.60 15.73
N LEU A 95 -2.75 -13.54 14.91
CA LEU A 95 -3.01 -14.90 15.36
C LEU A 95 -1.79 -15.83 15.22
N TYR A 96 -1.05 -15.72 14.10
CA TYR A 96 -0.06 -16.73 13.73
C TYR A 96 1.39 -16.25 13.76
N LYS A 97 1.64 -14.96 13.53
CA LYS A 97 3.00 -14.38 13.47
C LYS A 97 3.33 -13.48 14.67
N ALA A 98 2.54 -13.50 15.71
CA ALA A 98 2.78 -12.64 16.86
C ALA A 98 4.05 -13.09 17.62
N ASN A 99 5.03 -12.20 17.73
CA ASN A 99 6.32 -12.46 18.38
C ASN A 99 6.22 -12.71 19.90
N ASP A 100 5.07 -12.45 20.49
CA ASP A 100 4.77 -12.64 21.91
C ASP A 100 4.06 -13.98 22.23
N ASN A 101 3.85 -14.83 21.19
CA ASN A 101 3.21 -16.14 21.40
C ASN A 101 3.98 -17.00 22.40
N ASP A 102 5.29 -17.11 22.24
CA ASP A 102 6.12 -17.94 23.10
C ASP A 102 6.10 -17.44 24.55
N LEU A 103 6.13 -16.11 24.73
CA LEU A 103 6.05 -15.49 26.04
C LEU A 103 4.67 -15.69 26.70
N LEU A 104 3.58 -15.49 25.95
CA LEU A 104 2.22 -15.62 26.50
C LEU A 104 1.85 -17.08 26.80
N LEU A 105 2.33 -18.03 25.98
CA LEU A 105 2.08 -19.46 26.17
C LEU A 105 2.92 -20.05 27.31
N SER A 106 4.03 -19.41 27.70
CA SER A 106 4.83 -19.80 28.86
C SER A 106 4.25 -19.32 30.21
N LEU A 107 3.32 -18.35 30.17
CA LEU A 107 2.65 -17.85 31.38
C LEU A 107 1.49 -18.77 31.77
N PRO A 108 1.14 -18.85 33.10
CA PRO A 108 0.01 -19.63 33.56
C PRO A 108 -1.34 -18.96 33.22
N VAL A 109 -1.58 -18.74 31.94
CA VAL A 109 -2.81 -18.12 31.42
C VAL A 109 -3.55 -19.13 30.56
N PRO A 110 -4.88 -19.29 30.72
CA PRO A 110 -5.65 -20.20 29.87
C PRO A 110 -5.53 -19.78 28.40
N VAL A 111 -5.16 -20.73 27.54
CA VAL A 111 -5.00 -20.52 26.09
C VAL A 111 -6.24 -19.90 25.46
N GLY A 112 -7.44 -20.29 25.94
CA GLY A 112 -8.72 -19.73 25.50
C GLY A 112 -8.83 -18.22 25.74
N SER A 113 -8.26 -17.69 26.84
CA SER A 113 -8.27 -16.26 27.14
C SER A 113 -7.31 -15.48 26.22
N ILE A 114 -6.18 -16.08 25.86
CA ILE A 114 -5.23 -15.49 24.90
C ILE A 114 -5.90 -15.44 23.51
N LEU A 115 -6.49 -16.55 23.06
CA LEU A 115 -7.19 -16.63 21.79
C LEU A 115 -8.35 -15.63 21.73
N LEU A 116 -9.20 -15.58 22.77
CA LEU A 116 -10.36 -14.67 22.80
C LEU A 116 -9.93 -13.21 22.71
N SER A 117 -8.85 -12.81 23.40
CA SER A 117 -8.35 -11.43 23.32
C SER A 117 -7.90 -11.07 21.90
N ARG A 118 -7.24 -11.98 21.21
CA ARG A 118 -6.78 -11.78 19.82
C ARG A 118 -7.93 -11.75 18.82
N LEU A 119 -8.88 -12.67 18.96
CA LEU A 119 -10.08 -12.71 18.11
C LEU A 119 -10.94 -11.45 18.27
N LEU A 120 -11.03 -10.89 19.48
CA LEU A 120 -11.68 -9.60 19.70
C LEU A 120 -10.97 -8.45 18.98
N GLY A 121 -9.63 -8.47 18.94
CA GLY A 121 -8.86 -7.52 18.12
C GLY A 121 -9.16 -7.61 16.63
N VAL A 122 -9.27 -8.83 16.10
CA VAL A 122 -9.66 -9.09 14.70
C VAL A 122 -11.07 -8.58 14.41
N TYR A 123 -12.03 -8.87 15.31
CA TYR A 123 -13.41 -8.40 15.21
C TYR A 123 -13.49 -6.87 15.15
N LEU A 124 -12.80 -6.17 16.06
CA LEU A 124 -12.79 -4.71 16.10
C LEU A 124 -12.20 -4.09 14.83
N MET A 125 -11.13 -4.66 14.29
CA MET A 125 -10.56 -4.22 13.02
C MET A 125 -11.55 -4.42 11.87
N GLY A 126 -12.16 -5.59 11.77
CA GLY A 126 -13.19 -5.88 10.76
C GLY A 126 -14.38 -4.92 10.86
N LEU A 127 -14.85 -4.64 12.08
CA LEU A 127 -15.91 -3.69 12.35
C LEU A 127 -15.54 -2.28 11.89
N MET A 128 -14.32 -1.81 12.19
CA MET A 128 -13.87 -0.47 11.77
C MET A 128 -13.90 -0.32 10.24
N PHE A 129 -13.34 -1.28 9.50
CA PHE A 129 -13.30 -1.19 8.04
C PHE A 129 -14.67 -1.35 7.38
N SER A 130 -15.53 -2.23 7.87
CA SER A 130 -16.88 -2.38 7.33
C SER A 130 -17.79 -1.21 7.67
N ALA A 131 -17.60 -0.57 8.84
CA ALA A 131 -18.35 0.60 9.26
C ALA A 131 -18.10 1.82 8.35
N VAL A 132 -16.87 2.01 7.86
CA VAL A 132 -16.52 3.11 6.94
C VAL A 132 -17.38 3.09 5.67
N VAL A 133 -17.86 1.93 5.24
CA VAL A 133 -18.72 1.78 4.07
C VAL A 133 -20.20 1.80 4.44
N PHE A 134 -20.60 0.95 5.38
CA PHE A 134 -22.02 0.69 5.67
C PHE A 134 -22.67 1.82 6.46
N VAL A 135 -21.95 2.45 7.40
CA VAL A 135 -22.53 3.50 8.24
C VAL A 135 -22.90 4.77 7.44
N PRO A 136 -22.03 5.31 6.55
CA PRO A 136 -22.41 6.43 5.69
C PRO A 136 -23.61 6.10 4.79
N ALA A 137 -23.66 4.89 4.22
CA ALA A 137 -24.79 4.47 3.40
C ALA A 137 -26.09 4.40 4.22
N ALA A 138 -26.05 3.85 5.44
CA ALA A 138 -27.18 3.80 6.35
C ALA A 138 -27.66 5.20 6.74
N ILE A 139 -26.73 6.12 7.04
CA ILE A 139 -27.07 7.53 7.39
C ILE A 139 -27.75 8.21 6.20
N VAL A 140 -27.21 8.11 4.99
CA VAL A 140 -27.81 8.71 3.78
C VAL A 140 -29.23 8.20 3.57
N TYR A 141 -29.45 6.88 3.70
CA TYR A 141 -30.79 6.32 3.53
C TYR A 141 -31.76 6.80 4.62
N LEU A 142 -31.34 6.83 5.89
CA LEU A 142 -32.14 7.34 7.00
C LEU A 142 -32.47 8.84 6.88
N CYS A 143 -31.62 9.63 6.23
CA CYS A 143 -31.94 11.04 5.92
C CYS A 143 -33.02 11.17 4.84
N ILE A 144 -33.16 10.18 3.95
CA ILE A 144 -34.17 10.18 2.87
C ILE A 144 -35.50 9.58 3.34
N ASP A 145 -35.43 8.48 4.09
CA ASP A 145 -36.61 7.75 4.59
C ASP A 145 -36.35 7.22 6.00
N PHE A 146 -36.70 8.03 6.97
CA PHE A 146 -36.55 7.66 8.37
C PHE A 146 -37.69 6.75 8.83
N SER A 147 -37.35 5.54 9.27
CA SER A 147 -38.24 4.70 10.07
C SER A 147 -37.48 4.04 11.21
N VAL A 148 -38.17 3.78 12.32
CA VAL A 148 -37.58 3.07 13.47
C VAL A 148 -37.17 1.65 13.08
N GLY A 149 -37.95 1.01 12.20
CA GLY A 149 -37.63 -0.30 11.66
C GLY A 149 -36.32 -0.30 10.85
N THR A 150 -36.12 0.72 9.98
CA THR A 150 -34.90 0.88 9.21
C THR A 150 -33.70 1.19 10.12
N LEU A 151 -33.86 2.01 11.14
CA LEU A 151 -32.79 2.30 12.11
C LEU A 151 -32.34 1.03 12.84
N LEU A 152 -33.28 0.25 13.37
CA LEU A 152 -32.98 -1.03 14.03
C LEU A 152 -32.39 -2.03 13.04
N GLY A 153 -32.93 -2.11 11.83
CA GLY A 153 -32.42 -2.94 10.75
C GLY A 153 -30.96 -2.61 10.36
N CYS A 154 -30.62 -1.32 10.29
CA CYS A 154 -29.24 -0.88 10.02
C CYS A 154 -28.28 -1.26 11.15
N ILE A 155 -28.68 -1.12 12.42
CA ILE A 155 -27.86 -1.54 13.57
C ILE A 155 -27.62 -3.06 13.53
N LEU A 156 -28.67 -3.86 13.35
CA LEU A 156 -28.55 -5.31 13.22
C LEU A 156 -27.75 -5.72 11.99
N GLY A 157 -27.90 -4.98 10.88
CA GLY A 157 -27.14 -5.15 9.65
C GLY A 157 -25.65 -4.92 9.87
N MET A 158 -25.28 -3.83 10.53
CA MET A 158 -23.88 -3.53 10.87
C MET A 158 -23.26 -4.62 11.76
N LEU A 159 -23.99 -5.09 12.77
CA LEU A 159 -23.54 -6.17 13.63
C LEU A 159 -23.36 -7.48 12.84
N SER A 160 -24.32 -7.84 11.98
CA SER A 160 -24.27 -9.05 11.16
C SER A 160 -23.09 -9.01 10.18
N ILE A 161 -22.85 -7.86 9.50
CA ILE A 161 -21.69 -7.69 8.61
C ILE A 161 -20.39 -7.86 9.38
N SER A 162 -20.23 -7.17 10.51
CA SER A 162 -18.98 -7.21 11.29
C SER A 162 -18.65 -8.60 11.79
N VAL A 163 -19.66 -9.37 12.21
CA VAL A 163 -19.50 -10.77 12.62
C VAL A 163 -19.13 -11.65 11.42
N PHE A 164 -19.76 -11.44 10.26
CA PHE A 164 -19.44 -12.21 9.06
C PHE A 164 -18.05 -11.87 8.51
N VAL A 165 -17.64 -10.60 8.54
CA VAL A 165 -16.26 -10.17 8.25
C VAL A 165 -15.26 -10.88 9.16
N PHE A 166 -15.55 -10.97 10.46
CA PHE A 166 -14.73 -11.70 11.42
C PHE A 166 -14.56 -13.17 11.02
N VAL A 167 -15.66 -13.87 10.70
CA VAL A 167 -15.64 -15.28 10.26
C VAL A 167 -14.75 -15.46 9.03
N LEU A 168 -14.98 -14.66 7.99
CA LEU A 168 -14.22 -14.74 6.74
C LEU A 168 -12.74 -14.37 6.94
N SER A 169 -12.46 -13.35 7.76
CA SER A 169 -11.08 -12.94 8.04
C SER A 169 -10.29 -14.01 8.79
N CYS A 170 -10.93 -14.73 9.72
CA CYS A 170 -10.32 -15.87 10.40
C CYS A 170 -10.07 -17.03 9.43
N ALA A 171 -11.04 -17.38 8.58
CA ALA A 171 -10.91 -18.45 7.59
C ALA A 171 -9.81 -18.14 6.56
N LEU A 172 -9.82 -16.93 5.97
CA LEU A 172 -8.81 -16.50 5.03
C LEU A 172 -7.44 -16.31 5.68
N GLY A 173 -7.38 -15.81 6.91
CA GLY A 173 -6.14 -15.72 7.69
C GLY A 173 -5.49 -17.08 7.90
N TRP A 174 -6.30 -18.13 8.16
CA TRP A 174 -5.82 -19.51 8.23
C TRP A 174 -5.29 -20.03 6.88
N VAL A 175 -6.01 -19.74 5.79
CA VAL A 175 -5.56 -20.08 4.43
C VAL A 175 -4.24 -19.38 4.11
N VAL A 176 -4.14 -18.08 4.40
CA VAL A 176 -2.91 -17.31 4.23
C VAL A 176 -1.77 -17.90 5.05
N ALA A 177 -2.01 -18.31 6.30
CA ALA A 177 -1.01 -18.95 7.14
C ALA A 177 -0.51 -20.27 6.52
N LYS A 178 -1.40 -21.09 6.00
CA LYS A 178 -1.08 -22.38 5.36
C LYS A 178 -0.32 -22.20 4.04
N ILE A 179 -0.71 -21.22 3.24
CA ILE A 179 -0.02 -20.88 1.99
C ILE A 179 1.34 -20.26 2.31
N ALA A 180 1.39 -19.34 3.27
CA ALA A 180 2.61 -18.66 3.67
C ALA A 180 3.68 -19.62 4.20
N SER A 181 3.32 -20.74 4.81
CA SER A 181 4.28 -21.77 5.24
C SER A 181 4.92 -22.54 4.07
N LYS A 182 4.26 -22.62 2.91
CA LYS A 182 4.73 -23.40 1.74
C LYS A 182 5.46 -22.57 0.68
N LEU A 183 5.27 -21.24 0.65
CA LEU A 183 5.82 -20.38 -0.39
C LEU A 183 7.24 -19.91 -0.08
N LYS A 184 8.19 -20.22 -0.96
CA LYS A 184 9.59 -19.78 -0.87
C LYS A 184 9.78 -18.27 -1.18
N ARG A 185 8.92 -17.66 -1.99
CA ARG A 185 9.01 -16.24 -2.43
C ARG A 185 7.71 -15.47 -2.10
N LYS A 186 7.43 -15.30 -0.81
CA LYS A 186 6.21 -14.65 -0.30
C LYS A 186 6.09 -13.17 -0.73
N SER A 187 7.22 -12.48 -0.81
CA SER A 187 7.26 -11.04 -1.09
C SER A 187 6.75 -10.70 -2.49
N PHE A 188 7.18 -11.45 -3.51
CA PHE A 188 6.77 -11.19 -4.89
C PHE A 188 5.27 -11.41 -5.12
N LEU A 189 4.71 -12.46 -4.52
CA LEU A 189 3.25 -12.72 -4.59
C LEU A 189 2.45 -11.59 -3.93
N THR A 190 2.91 -11.09 -2.77
CA THR A 190 2.26 -9.97 -2.08
C THR A 190 2.26 -8.72 -2.96
N VAL A 191 3.36 -8.44 -3.65
CA VAL A 191 3.46 -7.29 -4.56
C VAL A 191 2.49 -7.42 -5.73
N ILE A 192 2.42 -8.59 -6.39
CA ILE A 192 1.50 -8.83 -7.50
C ILE A 192 0.04 -8.64 -7.04
N ILE A 193 -0.35 -9.25 -5.93
CA ILE A 193 -1.71 -9.11 -5.38
C ILE A 193 -2.04 -7.65 -5.09
N SER A 194 -1.09 -6.90 -4.49
CA SER A 194 -1.28 -5.47 -4.21
C SER A 194 -1.45 -4.65 -5.49
N LEU A 195 -0.68 -4.95 -6.55
CA LEU A 195 -0.80 -4.26 -7.84
C LEU A 195 -2.14 -4.56 -8.54
N VAL A 196 -2.60 -5.82 -8.52
CA VAL A 196 -3.90 -6.19 -9.05
C VAL A 196 -5.03 -5.46 -8.30
N PHE A 197 -4.89 -5.36 -6.97
CA PHE A 197 -5.86 -4.64 -6.15
C PHE A 197 -5.87 -3.13 -6.47
N ILE A 198 -4.70 -2.50 -6.59
CA ILE A 198 -4.57 -1.08 -6.95
C ILE A 198 -5.14 -0.83 -8.35
N GLY A 199 -4.83 -1.69 -9.32
CA GLY A 199 -5.37 -1.60 -10.69
C GLY A 199 -6.88 -1.77 -10.73
N GLY A 200 -7.43 -2.73 -9.99
CA GLY A 200 -8.88 -2.93 -9.85
C GLY A 200 -9.57 -1.74 -9.19
N TYR A 201 -8.99 -1.20 -8.11
CA TYR A 201 -9.48 0.02 -7.46
C TYR A 201 -9.52 1.21 -8.43
N TYR A 202 -8.44 1.44 -9.18
CA TYR A 202 -8.37 2.52 -10.16
C TYR A 202 -9.41 2.37 -11.27
N TYR A 203 -9.62 1.14 -11.76
CA TYR A 203 -10.65 0.84 -12.75
C TYR A 203 -12.06 1.17 -12.22
N VAL A 204 -12.38 0.75 -11.00
CA VAL A 204 -13.69 1.03 -10.37
C VAL A 204 -13.88 2.53 -10.18
N VAL A 205 -12.90 3.24 -9.66
CA VAL A 205 -13.00 4.70 -9.43
C VAL A 205 -13.20 5.47 -10.73
N ASN A 206 -12.45 5.14 -11.79
CA ASN A 206 -12.60 5.80 -13.09
C ASN A 206 -13.96 5.54 -13.76
N ASN A 207 -14.56 4.39 -13.51
CA ASN A 207 -15.82 4.02 -14.14
C ASN A 207 -17.01 4.09 -13.17
N ILE A 208 -16.84 4.74 -12.01
CA ILE A 208 -17.83 4.69 -10.93
C ILE A 208 -19.21 5.16 -11.37
N THR A 209 -19.30 6.27 -12.10
CA THR A 209 -20.57 6.82 -12.60
C THR A 209 -21.25 5.88 -13.61
N THR A 210 -20.47 5.34 -14.55
CA THR A 210 -20.97 4.36 -15.53
C THR A 210 -21.44 3.09 -14.87
N LEU A 211 -20.68 2.57 -13.89
CA LEU A 211 -21.05 1.39 -13.12
C LEU A 211 -22.33 1.62 -12.31
N LEU A 212 -22.47 2.81 -11.70
CA LEU A 212 -23.70 3.17 -10.96
C LEU A 212 -24.91 3.26 -11.89
N MET A 213 -24.78 3.87 -13.08
CA MET A 213 -25.85 3.95 -14.07
C MET A 213 -26.25 2.56 -14.59
N GLN A 214 -25.29 1.71 -14.93
CA GLN A 214 -25.56 0.33 -15.35
C GLN A 214 -26.23 -0.47 -14.24
N PHE A 215 -25.78 -0.31 -12.99
CA PHE A 215 -26.37 -0.99 -11.84
C PHE A 215 -27.84 -0.58 -11.67
N THR A 216 -28.18 0.72 -11.78
CA THR A 216 -29.58 1.18 -11.67
C THR A 216 -30.43 0.68 -12.84
N GLN A 217 -29.88 0.67 -14.06
CA GLN A 217 -30.59 0.18 -15.25
C GLN A 217 -30.94 -1.31 -15.15
N TYR A 218 -30.04 -2.13 -14.62
CA TYR A 218 -30.21 -3.59 -14.49
C TYR A 218 -30.65 -4.03 -13.08
N ALA A 219 -31.00 -3.08 -12.20
CA ALA A 219 -31.31 -3.38 -10.80
C ALA A 219 -32.39 -4.42 -10.61
N GLY A 220 -33.43 -4.41 -11.44
CA GLY A 220 -34.50 -5.42 -11.40
C GLY A 220 -34.02 -6.84 -11.71
N ALA A 221 -33.22 -7.00 -12.77
CA ALA A 221 -32.65 -8.29 -13.16
C ALA A 221 -31.62 -8.79 -12.12
N ILE A 222 -30.76 -7.90 -11.63
CA ILE A 222 -29.79 -8.19 -10.55
C ILE A 222 -30.55 -8.61 -9.30
N GLY A 223 -31.61 -7.87 -8.92
CA GLY A 223 -32.44 -8.18 -7.77
C GLY A 223 -33.06 -9.56 -7.86
N ALA A 224 -33.66 -9.92 -9.01
CA ALA A 224 -34.20 -11.25 -9.23
C ALA A 224 -33.13 -12.35 -9.12
N GLY A 225 -31.95 -12.11 -9.69
CA GLY A 225 -30.81 -13.02 -9.59
C GLY A 225 -30.34 -13.23 -8.14
N VAL A 226 -30.18 -12.14 -7.38
CA VAL A 226 -29.77 -12.20 -5.96
C VAL A 226 -30.81 -12.94 -5.12
N LYS A 227 -32.10 -12.68 -5.34
CA LYS A 227 -33.18 -13.37 -4.64
C LYS A 227 -33.17 -14.88 -4.88
N ASN A 228 -32.86 -15.30 -6.09
CA ASN A 228 -32.88 -16.72 -6.47
C ASN A 228 -31.59 -17.45 -6.06
N PHE A 229 -30.44 -16.82 -6.21
CA PHE A 229 -29.12 -17.45 -6.03
C PHE A 229 -28.49 -17.17 -4.66
N ALA A 230 -28.69 -15.97 -4.08
CA ALA A 230 -28.09 -15.53 -2.84
C ALA A 230 -29.15 -15.09 -1.81
N TYR A 231 -30.11 -15.99 -1.50
CA TYR A 231 -31.22 -15.71 -0.59
C TYR A 231 -30.82 -15.12 0.77
N PRO A 232 -29.68 -15.52 1.43
CA PRO A 232 -29.23 -14.88 2.66
C PRO A 232 -28.91 -13.38 2.50
N VAL A 233 -28.36 -12.96 1.35
CA VAL A 233 -28.08 -11.57 1.03
C VAL A 233 -29.37 -10.77 0.83
N TYR A 234 -30.37 -11.38 0.22
CA TYR A 234 -31.71 -10.79 0.09
C TYR A 234 -32.34 -10.55 1.47
N LEU A 235 -32.30 -11.54 2.37
CA LEU A 235 -32.83 -11.40 3.73
C LEU A 235 -32.08 -10.33 4.54
N PHE A 236 -30.75 -10.26 4.40
CA PHE A 236 -29.93 -9.22 4.99
C PHE A 236 -30.37 -7.82 4.51
N GLY A 237 -30.55 -7.66 3.20
CA GLY A 237 -31.01 -6.39 2.63
C GLY A 237 -32.40 -6.00 3.14
N ARG A 238 -33.35 -6.93 3.20
CA ARG A 238 -34.70 -6.71 3.75
C ARG A 238 -34.71 -6.34 5.22
N MET A 239 -33.88 -7.01 6.02
CA MET A 239 -33.70 -6.69 7.42
C MET A 239 -33.22 -5.24 7.59
N SER A 240 -32.19 -4.86 6.84
CA SER A 240 -31.60 -3.50 6.91
C SER A 240 -32.56 -2.42 6.37
N ALA A 241 -33.44 -2.76 5.43
CA ALA A 241 -34.50 -1.89 4.93
C ALA A 241 -35.72 -1.76 5.88
N GLY A 242 -35.64 -2.32 7.09
CA GLY A 242 -36.68 -2.15 8.13
C GLY A 242 -37.62 -3.32 8.30
N ASN A 243 -37.54 -4.39 7.49
CA ASN A 243 -38.35 -5.59 7.67
C ASN A 243 -37.70 -6.53 8.70
N LEU A 244 -37.94 -6.29 9.97
CA LEU A 244 -37.37 -7.06 11.09
C LEU A 244 -37.77 -8.53 11.09
N GLY A 245 -38.86 -8.92 10.41
CA GLY A 245 -39.23 -10.34 10.25
C GLY A 245 -38.22 -11.17 9.48
N SER A 246 -37.34 -10.54 8.68
CA SER A 246 -36.22 -11.20 7.99
C SER A 246 -34.92 -11.28 8.80
N ALA A 247 -34.87 -10.71 10.01
CA ALA A 247 -33.68 -10.65 10.85
C ALA A 247 -33.17 -12.00 11.39
N PRO A 248 -34.01 -13.01 11.71
CA PRO A 248 -33.52 -14.22 12.37
C PRO A 248 -32.38 -14.92 11.63
N LEU A 249 -32.48 -15.08 10.31
CA LEU A 249 -31.47 -15.82 9.56
C LEU A 249 -30.13 -15.06 9.44
N PRO A 250 -30.06 -13.76 9.09
CA PRO A 250 -28.81 -13.02 9.09
C PRO A 250 -28.16 -12.95 10.47
N VAL A 251 -28.91 -12.69 11.54
CA VAL A 251 -28.38 -12.49 12.89
C VAL A 251 -27.94 -13.83 13.49
N PHE A 252 -28.84 -14.81 13.60
CA PHE A 252 -28.51 -16.11 14.21
C PHE A 252 -27.57 -16.94 13.33
N GLY A 253 -27.69 -16.84 11.99
CA GLY A 253 -26.79 -17.51 11.07
C GLY A 253 -25.35 -17.01 11.19
N THR A 254 -25.13 -15.69 11.23
CA THR A 254 -23.78 -15.14 11.43
C THR A 254 -23.24 -15.43 12.82
N ALA A 255 -24.08 -15.39 13.87
CA ALA A 255 -23.68 -15.77 15.23
C ALA A 255 -23.28 -17.26 15.34
N ALA A 256 -24.04 -18.16 14.73
CA ALA A 256 -23.70 -19.58 14.68
C ALA A 256 -22.36 -19.83 13.95
N LEU A 257 -22.13 -19.15 12.81
CA LEU A 257 -20.86 -19.22 12.10
C LEU A 257 -19.69 -18.68 12.95
N ALA A 258 -19.90 -17.61 13.72
CA ALA A 258 -18.87 -17.08 14.63
C ALA A 258 -18.52 -18.08 15.75
N LEU A 259 -19.52 -18.73 16.34
CA LEU A 259 -19.31 -19.77 17.36
C LEU A 259 -18.56 -20.98 16.77
N LEU A 260 -18.93 -21.41 15.57
CA LEU A 260 -18.24 -22.47 14.85
C LEU A 260 -16.78 -22.09 14.58
N THR A 261 -16.54 -20.86 14.11
CA THR A 261 -15.19 -20.34 13.86
C THR A 261 -14.36 -20.32 15.15
N PHE A 262 -14.93 -19.83 16.25
CA PHE A 262 -14.26 -19.85 17.56
C PHE A 262 -13.89 -21.28 17.99
N TYR A 263 -14.81 -22.24 17.83
CA TYR A 263 -14.57 -23.64 18.16
C TYR A 263 -13.44 -24.25 17.33
N VAL A 264 -13.47 -24.07 16.01
CA VAL A 264 -12.43 -24.57 15.10
C VAL A 264 -11.08 -23.93 15.42
N MET A 265 -11.07 -22.62 15.64
CA MET A 265 -9.85 -21.89 15.96
C MET A 265 -9.27 -22.30 17.32
N SER A 266 -10.09 -22.56 18.32
CA SER A 266 -9.62 -22.99 19.64
C SER A 266 -8.89 -24.34 19.59
N LYS A 267 -9.29 -25.25 18.71
CA LYS A 267 -8.63 -26.54 18.51
C LYS A 267 -7.34 -26.46 17.67
N SER A 268 -7.30 -25.55 16.68
CA SER A 268 -6.18 -25.45 15.76
C SER A 268 -5.13 -24.42 16.18
N PHE A 269 -5.46 -23.47 17.03
CA PHE A 269 -4.59 -22.36 17.43
C PHE A 269 -3.28 -22.84 18.03
N LEU A 270 -3.32 -23.74 19.00
CA LEU A 270 -2.13 -24.23 19.70
C LEU A 270 -1.16 -24.89 18.70
N LYS A 271 -1.69 -25.74 17.83
CA LYS A 271 -0.90 -26.47 16.81
C LYS A 271 -0.26 -25.53 15.80
N LEU A 272 -0.93 -24.43 15.45
CA LEU A 272 -0.42 -23.45 14.48
C LEU A 272 0.49 -22.40 15.14
N ALA A 273 0.22 -22.00 16.38
CA ALA A 273 1.03 -21.03 17.12
C ALA A 273 2.35 -21.62 17.63
N THR A 274 2.38 -22.95 17.92
CA THR A 274 3.58 -23.70 18.32
C THR A 274 4.28 -24.38 17.16
N ALA A 275 3.63 -24.51 15.99
CA ALA A 275 4.34 -24.82 14.76
C ALA A 275 5.32 -23.66 14.53
N SER A 276 6.51 -23.78 15.12
CA SER A 276 7.64 -22.94 14.82
C SER A 276 7.66 -22.75 13.31
N SER A 277 7.92 -21.55 12.87
CA SER A 277 8.31 -21.34 11.48
C SER A 277 9.48 -22.29 11.25
N ASP A 278 9.17 -23.51 10.79
CA ASP A 278 10.18 -24.42 10.30
C ASP A 278 10.97 -23.58 9.32
N THR A 279 12.09 -23.09 9.80
CA THR A 279 13.11 -22.55 8.96
C THR A 279 13.24 -23.61 7.91
N VAL A 280 12.80 -23.31 6.68
CA VAL A 280 12.97 -24.21 5.54
C VAL A 280 14.43 -24.56 5.62
N THR A 281 14.72 -25.74 6.17
CA THR A 281 16.09 -26.21 6.32
C THR A 281 16.61 -26.20 4.89
N ALA A 282 17.45 -25.22 4.61
CA ALA A 282 18.08 -25.10 3.31
C ALA A 282 18.76 -26.46 3.11
N LYS A 283 18.24 -27.29 2.19
CA LYS A 283 18.88 -28.54 1.86
C LYS A 283 20.27 -28.16 1.39
N TYR A 284 21.24 -28.31 2.30
CA TYR A 284 22.65 -28.08 1.98
C TYR A 284 23.02 -29.06 0.87
N ASN A 285 23.15 -28.51 -0.33
CA ASN A 285 23.60 -29.33 -1.46
C ASN A 285 25.14 -29.39 -1.40
N ARG A 286 25.66 -30.46 -0.79
CA ARG A 286 27.07 -30.68 -0.56
C ARG A 286 27.90 -30.64 -1.87
N ASN A 287 27.25 -30.83 -3.02
CA ASN A 287 27.88 -30.85 -4.35
C ASN A 287 27.68 -29.53 -5.13
N ALA A 288 27.03 -28.54 -4.57
CA ALA A 288 26.92 -27.24 -5.22
C ALA A 288 28.30 -26.55 -5.20
N ARG A 289 29.01 -26.58 -6.31
CA ARG A 289 30.20 -25.75 -6.53
C ARG A 289 29.78 -24.28 -6.34
N GLN A 290 30.15 -23.70 -5.22
CA GLN A 290 30.01 -22.25 -5.01
C GLN A 290 30.95 -21.56 -6.01
N LYS A 291 30.38 -20.94 -7.04
CA LYS A 291 31.16 -20.04 -7.90
C LYS A 291 31.54 -18.83 -7.09
N ALA A 292 32.82 -18.59 -6.90
CA ALA A 292 33.32 -17.35 -6.35
C ALA A 292 32.83 -16.17 -7.23
N SER A 293 31.99 -15.32 -6.71
CA SER A 293 31.57 -14.08 -7.37
C SER A 293 32.50 -12.96 -6.95
N GLY A 294 32.76 -12.00 -7.84
CA GLY A 294 33.51 -10.81 -7.47
C GLY A 294 32.83 -10.03 -6.32
N VAL A 295 33.61 -9.36 -5.49
CA VAL A 295 33.14 -8.64 -4.29
C VAL A 295 31.95 -7.71 -4.60
N PHE A 296 32.06 -6.91 -5.66
CA PHE A 296 30.98 -5.98 -6.04
C PHE A 296 29.69 -6.71 -6.43
N SER A 297 29.81 -7.79 -7.21
CA SER A 297 28.65 -8.61 -7.61
C SER A 297 27.98 -9.27 -6.40
N ALA A 298 28.76 -9.72 -5.41
CA ALA A 298 28.24 -10.28 -4.17
C ALA A 298 27.48 -9.25 -3.34
N LEU A 299 28.02 -8.04 -3.19
CA LEU A 299 27.38 -6.93 -2.50
C LEU A 299 26.09 -6.49 -3.21
N LEU A 300 26.13 -6.35 -4.53
CA LEU A 300 24.98 -5.99 -5.34
C LEU A 300 23.86 -7.04 -5.22
N ASN A 301 24.21 -8.32 -5.32
CA ASN A 301 23.23 -9.42 -5.16
C ASN A 301 22.63 -9.45 -3.74
N ARG A 302 23.39 -9.06 -2.72
CA ARG A 302 22.87 -8.89 -1.36
C ARG A 302 21.82 -7.78 -1.30
N GLU A 303 22.07 -6.63 -1.90
CA GLU A 303 21.10 -5.53 -1.94
C GLU A 303 19.83 -5.93 -2.71
N PHE A 304 19.94 -6.61 -3.86
CA PHE A 304 18.81 -7.17 -4.59
C PHE A 304 18.02 -8.20 -3.77
N SER A 305 18.71 -9.09 -3.08
CA SER A 305 18.07 -10.10 -2.25
C SER A 305 17.30 -9.46 -1.11
N ARG A 306 17.82 -8.40 -0.52
CA ARG A 306 17.16 -7.62 0.52
C ARG A 306 15.93 -6.89 -0.01
N PHE A 307 16.05 -6.23 -1.15
CA PHE A 307 14.93 -5.55 -1.80
C PHE A 307 13.79 -6.53 -2.10
N THR A 308 14.09 -7.67 -2.70
CA THR A 308 13.08 -8.68 -3.06
C THR A 308 12.54 -9.46 -1.86
N ALA A 309 13.24 -9.48 -0.72
CA ALA A 309 12.77 -10.14 0.49
C ALA A 309 11.67 -9.34 1.23
N SER A 310 11.64 -8.01 1.08
CA SER A 310 10.69 -7.14 1.77
C SER A 310 9.63 -6.57 0.83
N PRO A 311 8.34 -7.02 0.92
CA PRO A 311 7.25 -6.45 0.13
C PRO A 311 7.05 -4.96 0.39
N ALA A 312 7.26 -4.53 1.64
CA ALA A 312 7.13 -3.12 2.02
C ALA A 312 8.18 -2.26 1.29
N TYR A 313 9.41 -2.75 1.16
CA TYR A 313 10.47 -2.06 0.46
C TYR A 313 10.19 -1.98 -1.05
N MET A 314 9.77 -3.11 -1.66
CA MET A 314 9.40 -3.16 -3.08
C MET A 314 8.24 -2.20 -3.42
N LEU A 315 7.17 -2.18 -2.60
CA LEU A 315 5.97 -1.39 -2.87
C LEU A 315 6.12 0.10 -2.54
N ASN A 316 7.00 0.48 -1.62
CA ASN A 316 7.10 1.89 -1.22
C ASN A 316 8.27 2.61 -1.90
N CYS A 317 9.40 1.95 -2.08
CA CYS A 317 10.60 2.55 -2.66
C CYS A 317 10.90 2.07 -4.08
N GLY A 318 10.22 1.02 -4.55
CA GLY A 318 10.39 0.47 -5.89
C GLY A 318 9.10 0.42 -6.71
N PHE A 319 8.05 1.11 -6.29
CA PHE A 319 6.75 1.10 -6.95
C PHE A 319 6.83 1.58 -8.41
N GLY A 320 7.57 2.64 -8.66
CA GLY A 320 7.78 3.18 -9.99
C GLY A 320 8.50 2.21 -10.92
N VAL A 321 9.39 1.34 -10.42
CA VAL A 321 10.07 0.32 -11.24
C VAL A 321 9.06 -0.58 -11.96
N ILE A 322 7.93 -0.86 -11.31
CA ILE A 322 6.89 -1.75 -11.86
C ILE A 322 5.84 -0.95 -12.63
N ILE A 323 5.40 0.18 -12.10
CA ILE A 323 4.34 1.00 -12.71
C ILE A 323 4.79 1.68 -14.00
N MET A 324 6.02 2.16 -14.06
CA MET A 324 6.50 2.90 -15.23
C MET A 324 6.48 2.10 -16.53
N PRO A 325 6.96 0.83 -16.59
CA PRO A 325 6.81 0.02 -17.79
C PRO A 325 5.35 -0.24 -18.17
N ILE A 326 4.49 -0.50 -17.18
CA ILE A 326 3.05 -0.72 -17.40
C ILE A 326 2.40 0.54 -17.97
N ALA A 327 2.67 1.70 -17.38
CA ALA A 327 2.16 2.98 -17.85
C ALA A 327 2.68 3.31 -19.26
N GLY A 328 3.96 3.02 -19.54
CA GLY A 328 4.53 3.18 -20.88
C GLY A 328 3.80 2.35 -21.94
N ILE A 329 3.54 1.07 -21.66
CA ILE A 329 2.77 0.19 -22.55
C ILE A 329 1.33 0.69 -22.72
N LEU A 330 0.66 1.11 -21.67
CA LEU A 330 -0.70 1.67 -21.73
C LEU A 330 -0.75 2.95 -22.56
N LEU A 331 0.27 3.81 -22.46
CA LEU A 331 0.39 5.01 -23.29
C LEU A 331 0.58 4.67 -24.77
N LEU A 332 1.33 3.62 -25.11
CA LEU A 332 1.44 3.16 -26.50
C LEU A 332 0.10 2.69 -27.06
N ILE A 333 -0.75 2.06 -26.25
CA ILE A 333 -2.06 1.52 -26.68
C ILE A 333 -3.12 2.63 -26.78
N ARG A 334 -3.14 3.57 -25.83
CA ARG A 334 -4.20 4.60 -25.70
C ARG A 334 -3.71 6.04 -25.85
N GLY A 335 -2.44 6.26 -26.14
CA GLY A 335 -1.83 7.59 -26.19
C GLY A 335 -2.36 8.51 -27.30
N ALA A 336 -2.95 7.96 -28.36
CA ALA A 336 -3.50 8.76 -29.45
C ALA A 336 -4.59 9.76 -28.98
N ALA A 337 -5.48 9.33 -28.09
CA ALA A 337 -6.54 10.20 -27.54
C ALA A 337 -5.96 11.27 -26.60
N LEU A 338 -4.96 10.92 -25.77
CA LEU A 338 -4.25 11.87 -24.92
C LEU A 338 -3.41 12.85 -25.75
N ARG A 339 -2.81 12.38 -26.82
CA ARG A 339 -2.05 13.21 -27.74
C ARG A 339 -2.90 14.30 -28.35
N SER A 340 -4.07 13.99 -28.93
CA SER A 340 -4.96 15.00 -29.53
C SER A 340 -5.36 16.05 -28.50
N MET A 341 -5.72 15.65 -27.28
CA MET A 341 -6.05 16.54 -26.19
C MET A 341 -4.87 17.46 -25.78
N LEU A 342 -3.65 16.90 -25.70
CA LEU A 342 -2.47 17.70 -25.35
C LEU A 342 -2.08 18.68 -26.46
N PHE A 343 -2.22 18.28 -27.72
CA PHE A 343 -1.97 19.16 -28.85
C PHE A 343 -2.97 20.31 -28.91
N GLU A 344 -4.22 20.08 -28.57
CA GLU A 344 -5.26 21.11 -28.48
C GLU A 344 -5.00 22.09 -27.32
N LEU A 345 -4.56 21.58 -26.16
CA LEU A 345 -4.29 22.40 -24.97
C LEU A 345 -3.01 23.26 -25.11
N PHE A 346 -2.00 22.79 -25.83
CA PHE A 346 -0.68 23.42 -25.92
C PHE A 346 -0.29 23.90 -27.33
N ASP A 347 -1.27 24.29 -28.13
CA ASP A 347 -1.09 24.92 -29.46
C ASP A 347 -0.14 24.14 -30.39
N SER A 348 -0.28 22.81 -30.42
CA SER A 348 0.53 21.90 -31.28
C SER A 348 2.06 22.01 -31.08
N SER A 349 2.53 22.58 -29.96
CA SER A 349 3.95 22.72 -29.66
C SER A 349 4.57 21.39 -29.28
N THR A 350 5.24 20.74 -30.23
CA THR A 350 5.97 19.47 -29.99
C THR A 350 7.04 19.61 -28.90
N GLY A 351 7.66 20.78 -28.77
CA GLY A 351 8.63 21.06 -27.72
C GLY A 351 8.05 21.04 -26.33
N THR A 352 6.89 21.67 -26.11
CA THR A 352 6.20 21.67 -24.82
C THR A 352 5.77 20.26 -24.43
N ILE A 353 5.31 19.46 -25.40
CA ILE A 353 4.93 18.06 -25.15
C ILE A 353 6.13 17.21 -24.73
N ALA A 354 7.30 17.43 -25.32
CA ALA A 354 8.53 16.75 -24.93
C ALA A 354 8.94 17.08 -23.47
N ILE A 355 8.81 18.36 -23.07
CA ILE A 355 9.08 18.79 -21.68
C ILE A 355 8.07 18.20 -20.70
N LEU A 356 6.78 18.20 -21.05
CA LEU A 356 5.74 17.58 -20.21
C LEU A 356 5.96 16.07 -20.07
N ALA A 357 6.31 15.39 -21.16
CA ALA A 357 6.66 13.97 -21.14
C ALA A 357 7.84 13.70 -20.20
N ALA A 358 8.93 14.51 -20.31
CA ALA A 358 10.06 14.42 -19.39
C ALA A 358 9.65 14.69 -17.93
N ALA A 359 8.86 15.74 -17.69
CA ALA A 359 8.43 16.11 -16.34
C ALA A 359 7.59 15.00 -15.67
N VAL A 360 6.65 14.40 -16.40
CA VAL A 360 5.82 13.29 -15.88
C VAL A 360 6.68 12.06 -15.57
N VAL A 361 7.54 11.64 -16.50
CA VAL A 361 8.45 10.50 -16.28
C VAL A 361 9.38 10.78 -15.09
N CYS A 362 9.95 11.98 -15.01
CA CYS A 362 10.79 12.41 -13.89
C CYS A 362 10.03 12.43 -12.57
N LEU A 363 8.78 12.91 -12.54
CA LEU A 363 7.95 12.95 -11.34
C LEU A 363 7.68 11.54 -10.80
N VAL A 364 7.33 10.60 -11.67
CA VAL A 364 7.11 9.19 -11.27
C VAL A 364 8.43 8.54 -10.85
N SER A 365 9.56 8.90 -11.45
CA SER A 365 10.87 8.35 -11.08
C SER A 365 11.30 8.72 -9.66
N THR A 366 10.81 9.85 -9.10
CA THR A 366 11.09 10.23 -7.70
C THR A 366 10.49 9.27 -6.67
N MET A 367 9.51 8.43 -7.08
CA MET A 367 8.95 7.37 -6.23
C MET A 367 9.88 6.14 -6.10
N ASN A 368 11.00 6.13 -6.84
CA ASN A 368 11.99 5.06 -6.80
C ASN A 368 13.16 5.42 -5.87
N ASP A 369 12.87 5.51 -4.59
CA ASP A 369 13.80 5.97 -3.55
C ASP A 369 14.44 4.81 -2.78
N MET A 370 15.06 3.86 -3.48
CA MET A 370 15.64 2.66 -2.84
C MET A 370 16.88 3.00 -2.00
N THR A 371 17.65 4.00 -2.37
CA THR A 371 18.85 4.39 -1.62
C THR A 371 18.55 5.19 -0.36
N ALA A 372 17.39 5.90 -0.32
CA ALA A 372 17.01 6.76 0.80
C ALA A 372 16.82 6.03 2.15
N PRO A 373 16.34 4.76 2.22
CA PRO A 373 16.32 3.97 3.45
C PRO A 373 17.45 2.93 3.53
N SER A 374 18.37 2.85 2.57
CA SER A 374 19.27 1.70 2.38
C SER A 374 20.29 1.48 3.50
N VAL A 375 20.77 2.53 4.15
CA VAL A 375 21.66 2.48 5.33
C VAL A 375 20.83 2.24 6.59
N SER A 376 19.74 2.98 6.74
CA SER A 376 18.80 2.83 7.86
C SER A 376 18.23 1.41 7.97
N LEU A 377 17.98 0.76 6.83
CA LEU A 377 17.50 -0.64 6.79
C LEU A 377 18.51 -1.64 7.36
N GLU A 378 19.81 -1.36 7.38
CA GLU A 378 20.79 -2.22 8.04
C GLU A 378 20.47 -2.37 9.53
N GLY A 379 20.04 -1.27 10.19
CA GLY A 379 19.64 -1.29 11.59
C GLY A 379 20.71 -1.92 12.47
N LYS A 380 20.27 -2.82 13.35
CA LYS A 380 21.16 -3.53 14.29
C LYS A 380 22.16 -4.49 13.63
N THR A 381 22.00 -4.79 12.32
CA THR A 381 22.90 -5.69 11.57
C THR A 381 23.99 -4.97 10.80
N LEU A 382 24.11 -3.64 10.94
CA LEU A 382 25.11 -2.82 10.26
C LEU A 382 26.56 -3.31 10.55
N TRP A 383 26.80 -3.79 11.78
CA TRP A 383 28.10 -4.33 12.18
C TRP A 383 28.57 -5.48 11.30
N ILE A 384 27.66 -6.28 10.72
CA ILE A 384 28.00 -7.40 9.82
C ILE A 384 28.70 -6.85 8.55
N LEU A 385 28.17 -5.78 7.96
CA LEU A 385 28.80 -5.14 6.80
C LEU A 385 30.19 -4.59 7.12
N ARG A 386 30.33 -4.01 8.31
CA ARG A 386 31.59 -3.41 8.76
C ARG A 386 32.66 -4.45 9.11
N SER A 387 32.23 -5.67 9.49
CA SER A 387 33.17 -6.78 9.77
C SER A 387 33.63 -7.53 8.51
N MET A 388 33.03 -7.27 7.35
CA MET A 388 33.45 -7.89 6.10
C MET A 388 34.75 -7.26 5.56
N PRO A 389 35.63 -8.06 4.90
CA PRO A 389 36.86 -7.55 4.30
C PRO A 389 36.58 -6.80 2.98
N VAL A 390 35.76 -5.77 3.02
CA VAL A 390 35.35 -4.95 1.87
C VAL A 390 35.48 -3.47 2.22
N THR A 391 35.76 -2.64 1.22
CA THR A 391 35.84 -1.19 1.45
C THR A 391 34.45 -0.57 1.55
N THR A 392 34.29 0.43 2.40
CA THR A 392 33.04 1.20 2.56
C THR A 392 32.57 1.79 1.23
N GLN A 393 33.49 2.22 0.38
CA GLN A 393 33.18 2.70 -0.97
C GLN A 393 32.50 1.64 -1.83
N GLN A 394 32.92 0.37 -1.74
CA GLN A 394 32.29 -0.73 -2.48
C GLN A 394 30.87 -0.98 -1.99
N ILE A 395 30.62 -0.87 -0.68
CA ILE A 395 29.27 -1.00 -0.10
C ILE A 395 28.37 0.12 -0.61
N LEU A 396 28.79 1.38 -0.54
CA LEU A 396 28.00 2.52 -1.00
C LEU A 396 27.74 2.45 -2.51
N ARG A 397 28.74 2.07 -3.31
CA ARG A 397 28.56 1.86 -4.76
C ARG A 397 27.58 0.74 -5.08
N ALA A 398 27.53 -0.34 -4.33
CA ALA A 398 26.56 -1.42 -4.54
C ALA A 398 25.13 -0.96 -4.25
N LYS A 399 24.92 -0.14 -3.20
CA LYS A 399 23.62 0.47 -2.89
C LYS A 399 23.15 1.41 -4.00
N LEU A 400 24.02 2.27 -4.51
CA LEU A 400 23.73 3.14 -5.66
C LEU A 400 23.41 2.33 -6.92
N ALA A 401 24.21 1.31 -7.22
CA ALA A 401 24.07 0.50 -8.41
C ALA A 401 22.71 -0.25 -8.46
N MET A 402 22.21 -0.71 -7.32
CA MET A 402 20.89 -1.35 -7.26
C MET A 402 19.78 -0.41 -7.75
N GLN A 403 19.75 0.83 -7.25
CA GLN A 403 18.75 1.82 -7.68
C GLN A 403 18.95 2.20 -9.16
N LEU A 404 20.19 2.45 -9.58
CA LEU A 404 20.50 2.83 -10.97
C LEU A 404 20.05 1.74 -11.96
N LEU A 405 20.28 0.48 -11.66
CA LEU A 405 19.88 -0.64 -12.53
C LEU A 405 18.35 -0.78 -12.61
N LEU A 406 17.68 -0.82 -11.45
CA LEU A 406 16.23 -1.01 -11.43
C LEU A 406 15.47 0.20 -11.98
N SER A 407 15.78 1.40 -11.47
CA SER A 407 15.08 2.62 -11.89
C SER A 407 15.51 3.08 -13.27
N GLY A 408 16.80 2.97 -13.62
CA GLY A 408 17.31 3.41 -14.93
C GLY A 408 16.66 2.67 -16.10
N ILE A 409 16.55 1.33 -16.00
CA ILE A 409 15.92 0.52 -17.04
C ILE A 409 14.43 0.89 -17.17
N SER A 410 13.72 1.01 -16.05
CA SER A 410 12.29 1.32 -16.04
C SER A 410 11.99 2.73 -16.55
N VAL A 411 12.81 3.71 -16.16
CA VAL A 411 12.68 5.12 -16.59
C VAL A 411 12.99 5.26 -18.08
N LEU A 412 14.07 4.62 -18.54
CA LEU A 412 14.42 4.65 -19.96
C LEU A 412 13.31 4.07 -20.83
N PHE A 413 12.79 2.90 -20.44
CA PHE A 413 11.68 2.27 -21.13
C PHE A 413 10.43 3.18 -21.17
N ALA A 414 10.04 3.74 -20.02
CA ALA A 414 8.90 4.64 -19.92
C ALA A 414 9.09 5.93 -20.75
N ALA A 415 10.29 6.52 -20.72
CA ALA A 415 10.61 7.72 -21.51
C ALA A 415 10.46 7.46 -23.02
N ILE A 416 11.03 6.35 -23.52
CA ILE A 416 10.92 5.96 -24.92
C ILE A 416 9.46 5.72 -25.31
N CYS A 417 8.71 4.92 -24.53
CA CYS A 417 7.30 4.65 -24.79
C CYS A 417 6.45 5.93 -24.81
N THR A 418 6.68 6.85 -23.88
CA THR A 418 5.96 8.12 -23.80
C THR A 418 6.26 9.00 -25.01
N CYS A 419 7.52 9.10 -25.41
CA CYS A 419 7.92 9.86 -26.60
C CYS A 419 7.32 9.28 -27.89
N ILE A 420 7.28 7.96 -28.04
CA ILE A 420 6.63 7.29 -29.18
C ILE A 420 5.12 7.58 -29.19
N ALA A 421 4.44 7.42 -28.04
CA ALA A 421 3.01 7.65 -27.91
C ALA A 421 2.60 9.07 -28.29
N PHE A 422 3.43 10.06 -27.96
CA PHE A 422 3.17 11.47 -28.28
C PHE A 422 3.83 11.93 -29.58
N ALA A 423 4.47 11.03 -30.35
CA ALA A 423 5.18 11.31 -31.58
C ALA A 423 6.19 12.45 -31.46
N VAL A 424 6.96 12.43 -30.38
CA VAL A 424 8.06 13.38 -30.17
C VAL A 424 9.19 13.08 -31.16
N PRO A 425 9.83 14.10 -31.77
CA PRO A 425 10.97 13.91 -32.70
C PRO A 425 12.11 13.13 -32.04
N ILE A 426 12.89 12.39 -32.84
CA ILE A 426 13.98 11.54 -32.35
C ILE A 426 15.03 12.32 -31.56
N GLY A 427 15.41 13.53 -32.01
CA GLY A 427 16.35 14.40 -31.30
C GLY A 427 15.86 14.72 -29.87
N SER A 428 14.62 15.19 -29.78
CA SER A 428 13.98 15.49 -28.50
C SER A 428 13.77 14.23 -27.65
N THR A 429 13.52 13.05 -28.26
CA THR A 429 13.41 11.75 -27.54
C THR A 429 14.73 11.37 -26.86
N ILE A 430 15.86 11.58 -27.55
CA ILE A 430 17.18 11.36 -26.98
C ILE A 430 17.42 12.33 -25.81
N ALA A 431 17.11 13.61 -25.99
CA ALA A 431 17.25 14.62 -24.94
C ALA A 431 16.39 14.31 -23.71
N VAL A 432 15.12 13.91 -23.90
CA VAL A 432 14.23 13.45 -22.81
C VAL A 432 14.82 12.24 -22.07
N SER A 433 15.30 11.26 -22.81
CA SER A 433 15.86 10.03 -22.24
C SER A 433 17.11 10.32 -21.39
N LEU A 434 18.01 11.17 -21.89
CA LEU A 434 19.21 11.59 -21.16
C LEU A 434 18.87 12.42 -19.91
N ALA A 435 17.93 13.36 -20.04
CA ALA A 435 17.46 14.17 -18.92
C ALA A 435 16.84 13.31 -17.80
N CYS A 436 15.98 12.34 -18.17
CA CYS A 436 15.37 11.42 -17.18
C CYS A 436 16.40 10.50 -16.52
N LEU A 437 17.36 9.95 -17.28
CA LEU A 437 18.42 9.10 -16.71
C LEU A 437 19.36 9.88 -15.78
N SER A 438 19.70 11.12 -16.12
CA SER A 438 20.54 11.97 -15.26
C SER A 438 19.86 12.26 -13.93
N LEU A 439 18.54 12.45 -13.94
CA LEU A 439 17.78 12.63 -12.70
C LEU A 439 17.77 11.36 -11.84
N VAL A 440 17.68 10.17 -12.43
CA VAL A 440 17.78 8.90 -11.66
C VAL A 440 19.13 8.82 -10.93
N VAL A 441 20.22 9.23 -11.59
CA VAL A 441 21.55 9.25 -10.96
C VAL A 441 21.58 10.23 -9.79
N LEU A 442 21.09 11.44 -10.00
CA LEU A 442 21.02 12.48 -8.97
C LEU A 442 20.18 12.03 -7.76
N LEU A 443 18.98 11.47 -8.00
CA LEU A 443 18.10 11.01 -6.93
C LEU A 443 18.70 9.84 -6.13
N ALA A 444 19.39 8.91 -6.79
CA ALA A 444 20.07 7.81 -6.11
C ALA A 444 21.16 8.33 -5.13
N GLU A 445 21.95 9.28 -5.57
CA GLU A 445 23.00 9.89 -4.74
C GLU A 445 22.43 10.78 -3.65
N PHE A 446 21.37 11.54 -3.96
CA PHE A 446 20.66 12.39 -2.99
C PHE A 446 19.98 11.58 -1.90
N GLY A 447 19.29 10.48 -2.25
CA GLY A 447 18.67 9.57 -1.27
C GLY A 447 19.71 8.98 -0.31
N LEU A 448 20.84 8.50 -0.82
CA LEU A 448 21.92 7.95 -0.02
C LEU A 448 22.59 9.01 0.88
N PHE A 449 22.76 10.23 0.34
CA PHE A 449 23.27 11.37 1.10
C PHE A 449 22.39 11.70 2.31
N LEU A 450 21.06 11.74 2.12
CA LEU A 450 20.11 12.02 3.19
C LEU A 450 20.10 10.92 4.26
N ASP A 451 20.20 9.66 3.85
CA ASP A 451 20.19 8.54 4.77
C ASP A 451 21.46 8.47 5.63
N LEU A 452 22.63 8.78 5.05
CA LEU A 452 23.88 8.90 5.80
C LEU A 452 23.88 10.07 6.78
N LYS A 453 23.24 11.20 6.44
CA LYS A 453 23.14 12.37 7.32
C LYS A 453 22.21 12.15 8.52
N LYS A 454 21.15 11.37 8.36
CA LYS A 454 20.13 11.11 9.40
C LYS A 454 19.68 9.66 9.40
N PRO A 455 20.57 8.70 9.69
CA PRO A 455 20.21 7.29 9.69
C PRO A 455 19.28 6.96 10.85
N ASN A 456 18.31 6.10 10.59
CA ASN A 456 17.43 5.55 11.62
C ASN A 456 17.77 4.07 11.83
N LEU A 457 18.70 3.77 12.71
CA LEU A 457 19.18 2.41 12.96
C LEU A 457 18.36 1.66 14.03
N ASN A 458 17.65 2.39 14.91
CA ASN A 458 16.93 1.83 16.05
C ASN A 458 15.43 1.66 15.76
N TRP A 459 15.10 0.90 14.72
CA TRP A 459 13.72 0.61 14.37
C TRP A 459 13.29 -0.79 14.85
N THR A 460 12.01 -0.96 15.12
CA THR A 460 11.39 -2.24 15.51
C THR A 460 10.69 -2.93 14.36
N THR A 461 10.27 -2.17 13.34
CA THR A 461 9.60 -2.66 12.14
C THR A 461 10.25 -2.06 10.90
N GLU A 462 10.44 -2.83 9.83
CA GLU A 462 11.03 -2.38 8.56
C GLU A 462 10.25 -1.23 7.89
N ILE A 463 8.97 -1.08 8.22
CA ILE A 463 8.14 0.02 7.69
C ILE A 463 8.64 1.39 8.19
N THR A 464 9.23 1.43 9.37
CA THR A 464 9.71 2.70 9.97
C THR A 464 10.80 3.38 9.13
N PRO A 465 11.93 2.74 8.75
CA PRO A 465 12.90 3.36 7.86
C PRO A 465 12.38 3.57 6.44
N ILE A 466 11.44 2.75 5.94
CA ILE A 466 10.91 2.82 4.57
C ILE A 466 9.92 3.98 4.37
N LYS A 467 9.03 4.22 5.33
CA LYS A 467 7.94 5.23 5.19
C LYS A 467 8.07 6.43 6.10
N GLN A 468 8.63 6.25 7.29
CA GLN A 468 8.60 7.26 8.36
C GLN A 468 9.97 7.91 8.59
N SER A 469 10.98 7.53 7.81
CA SER A 469 12.30 8.17 7.86
C SER A 469 12.23 9.57 7.26
N SER A 470 12.92 10.50 7.90
CA SER A 470 13.07 11.85 7.36
C SER A 470 13.85 11.86 6.04
N SER A 471 14.80 10.94 5.84
CA SER A 471 15.55 10.79 4.59
C SER A 471 14.65 10.48 3.40
N VAL A 472 13.73 9.51 3.55
CA VAL A 472 12.78 9.15 2.49
C VAL A 472 11.80 10.30 2.19
N MET A 473 11.30 10.98 3.25
CA MET A 473 10.39 12.11 3.08
C MET A 473 11.05 13.27 2.34
N PHE A 474 12.29 13.62 2.72
CA PHE A 474 13.04 14.71 2.05
C PHE A 474 13.47 14.32 0.63
N ALA A 475 13.80 13.05 0.37
CA ALA A 475 14.11 12.56 -0.97
C ALA A 475 12.90 12.69 -1.89
N LEU A 476 11.73 12.19 -1.46
CA LEU A 476 10.49 12.23 -2.23
C LEU A 476 10.00 13.65 -2.50
N PHE A 477 9.78 14.45 -1.44
CA PHE A 477 9.26 15.82 -1.60
C PHE A 477 10.28 16.77 -2.23
N GLY A 478 11.57 16.60 -1.92
CA GLY A 478 12.65 17.35 -2.57
C GLY A 478 12.75 17.02 -4.06
N GLY A 479 12.61 15.75 -4.42
CA GLY A 479 12.53 15.30 -5.81
C GLY A 479 11.31 15.88 -6.55
N TRP A 480 10.12 15.87 -5.92
CA TRP A 480 8.92 16.48 -6.49
C TRP A 480 9.10 17.98 -6.72
N LEU A 481 9.58 18.70 -5.70
CA LEU A 481 9.82 20.14 -5.82
C LEU A 481 10.82 20.45 -6.94
N TYR A 482 11.90 19.67 -7.06
CA TYR A 482 12.90 19.85 -8.09
C TYR A 482 12.32 19.65 -9.52
N VAL A 483 11.52 18.61 -9.72
CA VAL A 483 10.85 18.35 -10.99
C VAL A 483 9.78 19.40 -11.30
N LEU A 484 9.03 19.86 -10.29
CA LEU A 484 8.07 20.95 -10.48
C LEU A 484 8.75 22.26 -10.87
N LEU A 485 9.89 22.58 -10.28
CA LEU A 485 10.72 23.74 -10.66
C LEU A 485 11.24 23.61 -12.10
N PHE A 486 11.64 22.41 -12.52
CA PHE A 486 11.98 22.13 -13.90
C PHE A 486 10.80 22.40 -14.86
N GLY A 487 9.62 21.87 -14.56
CA GLY A 487 8.41 22.13 -15.38
C GLY A 487 8.01 23.61 -15.37
N ALA A 488 8.01 24.27 -14.21
CA ALA A 488 7.68 25.68 -14.08
C ALA A 488 8.68 26.59 -14.85
N GLY A 489 9.95 26.25 -14.82
CA GLY A 489 10.99 26.99 -15.56
C GLY A 489 10.72 27.08 -17.05
N TRP A 490 10.17 26.03 -17.65
CA TRP A 490 9.76 26.04 -19.05
C TRP A 490 8.68 27.10 -19.33
N PHE A 491 7.65 27.15 -18.51
CA PHE A 491 6.55 28.10 -18.67
C PHE A 491 6.90 29.53 -18.25
N LEU A 492 7.90 29.73 -17.38
CA LEU A 492 8.34 31.06 -16.94
C LEU A 492 9.30 31.78 -17.92
N GLY A 493 9.62 31.19 -19.06
CA GLY A 493 10.41 31.88 -20.08
C GLY A 493 11.47 31.01 -20.78
N ALA A 494 11.75 29.81 -20.28
CA ALA A 494 12.74 28.93 -20.91
C ALA A 494 12.27 28.37 -22.27
N HIS A 495 11.00 28.53 -22.64
CA HIS A 495 10.49 28.16 -23.95
C HIS A 495 11.22 28.86 -25.10
N ALA A 496 11.77 30.06 -24.88
CA ALA A 496 12.57 30.80 -25.86
C ALA A 496 13.89 30.07 -26.24
N LEU A 497 14.41 29.18 -25.37
CA LEU A 497 15.63 28.41 -25.60
C LEU A 497 15.42 27.22 -26.54
N GLY A 498 14.18 26.80 -26.73
CA GLY A 498 13.86 25.54 -27.40
C GLY A 498 13.97 24.31 -26.47
N ALA A 499 13.13 23.30 -26.73
CA ALA A 499 12.98 22.17 -25.84
C ALA A 499 14.25 21.31 -25.71
N GLU A 500 14.95 21.09 -26.80
CA GLU A 500 16.16 20.25 -26.79
C GLU A 500 17.28 20.88 -25.95
N LEU A 501 17.52 22.18 -26.14
CA LEU A 501 18.54 22.91 -25.38
C LEU A 501 18.17 22.95 -23.89
N TYR A 502 16.90 23.18 -23.56
CA TYR A 502 16.43 23.20 -22.18
C TYR A 502 16.61 21.83 -21.48
N LEU A 503 16.27 20.72 -22.16
CA LEU A 503 16.49 19.35 -21.68
C LEU A 503 17.99 19.06 -21.48
N MET A 504 18.85 19.51 -22.41
CA MET A 504 20.29 19.33 -22.28
C MET A 504 20.90 20.16 -21.14
N LEU A 505 20.38 21.37 -20.90
CA LEU A 505 20.76 22.15 -19.72
C LEU A 505 20.33 21.47 -18.42
N PHE A 506 19.14 20.91 -18.39
CA PHE A 506 18.68 20.12 -17.22
C PHE A 506 19.54 18.88 -17.01
N PHE A 507 19.89 18.16 -18.08
CA PHE A 507 20.86 17.06 -18.02
C PHE A 507 22.21 17.51 -17.45
N ALA A 508 22.77 18.58 -17.96
CA ALA A 508 24.07 19.10 -17.49
C ALA A 508 24.02 19.51 -16.00
N LEU A 509 22.95 20.19 -15.58
CA LEU A 509 22.72 20.56 -14.19
C LEU A 509 22.67 19.32 -13.28
N ASN A 510 21.92 18.31 -13.67
CA ASN A 510 21.82 17.05 -12.91
C ASN A 510 23.19 16.38 -12.78
N MET A 511 23.98 16.35 -13.86
CA MET A 511 25.31 15.74 -13.85
C MET A 511 26.31 16.51 -12.97
N ILE A 512 26.25 17.84 -12.95
CA ILE A 512 27.07 18.67 -12.06
C ILE A 512 26.70 18.40 -10.59
N LEU A 513 25.41 18.44 -10.25
CA LEU A 513 24.93 18.16 -8.89
C LEU A 513 25.30 16.73 -8.46
N SER A 514 25.14 15.76 -9.35
CA SER A 514 25.54 14.37 -9.13
C SER A 514 27.05 14.26 -8.86
N ALA A 515 27.91 14.92 -9.65
CA ALA A 515 29.36 14.89 -9.44
C ALA A 515 29.73 15.43 -8.05
N VAL A 516 29.08 16.51 -7.59
CA VAL A 516 29.28 17.09 -6.26
C VAL A 516 28.86 16.09 -5.17
N LEU A 517 27.66 15.53 -5.27
CA LEU A 517 27.15 14.54 -4.30
C LEU A 517 28.02 13.28 -4.26
N ARG A 518 28.41 12.76 -5.42
CA ARG A 518 29.31 11.61 -5.52
C ARG A 518 30.65 11.85 -4.87
N SER A 519 31.25 13.03 -5.10
CA SER A 519 32.51 13.42 -4.44
C SER A 519 32.36 13.43 -2.92
N TRP A 520 31.25 13.99 -2.43
CA TRP A 520 30.96 14.01 -1.00
C TRP A 520 30.71 12.58 -0.45
N LEU A 521 29.94 11.76 -1.13
CA LEU A 521 29.65 10.39 -0.72
C LEU A 521 30.91 9.53 -0.60
N MET A 522 31.86 9.68 -1.55
CA MET A 522 33.08 8.89 -1.58
C MET A 522 34.17 9.39 -0.62
N ARG A 523 34.06 10.62 -0.07
CA ARG A 523 34.99 11.19 0.92
C ARG A 523 34.34 11.21 2.31
N SER A 524 33.41 12.12 2.54
CA SER A 524 32.79 12.31 3.86
C SER A 524 31.75 11.24 4.17
N GLY A 525 31.04 10.75 3.16
CA GLY A 525 30.03 9.72 3.34
C GLY A 525 30.60 8.38 3.81
N THR A 526 31.79 8.01 3.34
CA THR A 526 32.51 6.82 3.81
C THR A 526 32.91 6.94 5.27
N ALA A 527 33.48 8.08 5.69
CA ALA A 527 33.83 8.32 7.08
C ALA A 527 32.60 8.23 8.00
N ILE A 528 31.51 8.91 7.62
CA ILE A 528 30.26 8.85 8.39
C ILE A 528 29.74 7.39 8.52
N PHE A 529 29.77 6.61 7.44
CA PHE A 529 29.31 5.21 7.49
C PHE A 529 30.19 4.34 8.41
N GLU A 530 31.48 4.63 8.51
CA GLU A 530 32.41 3.95 9.41
C GLU A 530 32.17 4.31 10.88
N ASP A 531 31.69 5.51 11.16
CA ASP A 531 31.39 5.99 12.51
C ASP A 531 30.00 5.55 13.02
N LEU A 532 29.08 5.14 12.14
CA LEU A 532 27.74 4.67 12.53
C LEU A 532 27.78 3.35 13.29
#